data_8893868441d8a564229fe6ddf3d91623
#
_entry.id   8893868441d8a564229fe6ddf3d91623
#
_cell.length_a   1.000
_cell.length_b   1.000
_cell.length_c   1.000
_cell.angle_alpha   90.00
_cell.angle_beta   90.00
_cell.angle_gamma   90.00
#
_symmetry.space_group_name_H-M   'P 1'
#
loop_
_entity.id
_entity.type
_entity.pdbx_description
1 polymer ?
#
loop_
_entity_poly.entity_id
_entity_poly.type
_entity_poly.pdbx_seq_one_letter_code
_entity_poly.pdbx_strand_id
1 'polypeptide(L)' 'MEVSQDKVKQIIADQLGVKKEEVTDNAKFVDDLGADSLDTVELVMALEEEFGIEIPDEDAEKMATVGDALRYIEEKSGSK' A
#
# COMPACT_ATOMS: atom_id res chain seq x y z
N MET A 1 -6.51 -17.02 3.81
CA MET A 1 -5.09 -16.62 3.83
C MET A 1 -4.96 -15.26 4.45
N GLU A 2 -4.04 -15.12 5.36
CA GLU A 2 -3.84 -13.85 6.04
C GLU A 2 -2.92 -12.92 5.26
N VAL A 3 -3.25 -11.64 5.32
CA VAL A 3 -2.38 -10.62 4.75
C VAL A 3 -1.39 -10.18 5.83
N SER A 4 -0.11 -10.29 5.51
CA SER A 4 0.93 -9.87 6.43
C SER A 4 1.15 -8.37 6.30
N GLN A 5 0.96 -7.63 7.38
CA GLN A 5 1.24 -6.19 7.37
C GLN A 5 2.70 -5.95 7.04
N ASP A 6 3.56 -6.82 7.52
CA ASP A 6 4.98 -6.71 7.27
C ASP A 6 5.28 -6.79 5.78
N LYS A 7 4.62 -7.70 5.09
CA LYS A 7 4.82 -7.85 3.66
C LYS A 7 4.34 -6.62 2.90
N VAL A 8 3.18 -6.08 3.29
CA VAL A 8 2.69 -4.87 2.64
C VAL A 8 3.67 -3.72 2.83
N LYS A 9 4.18 -3.56 4.04
CA LYS A 9 5.13 -2.49 4.32
C LYS A 9 6.42 -2.69 3.54
N GLN A 10 6.85 -3.94 3.37
CA GLN A 10 8.06 -4.22 2.59
C GLN A 10 7.86 -3.82 1.13
N ILE A 11 6.70 -4.13 0.56
CA ILE A 11 6.40 -3.77 -0.81
C ILE A 11 6.38 -2.26 -0.97
N ILE A 12 5.76 -1.56 -0.03
CA ILE A 12 5.72 -0.10 -0.07
C ILE A 12 7.13 0.46 -0.02
N ALA A 13 7.95 -0.05 0.88
CA ALA A 13 9.32 0.42 1.01
C ALA A 13 10.10 0.22 -0.28
N ASP A 14 9.94 -0.96 -0.88
CA ASP A 14 10.64 -1.27 -2.12
C ASP A 14 10.22 -0.38 -3.27
N GLN A 15 8.91 -0.13 -3.38
CA GLN A 15 8.39 0.67 -4.49
C GLN A 15 8.75 2.14 -4.36
N LEU A 16 8.77 2.64 -3.15
CA LEU A 16 9.03 4.06 -2.91
C LEU A 16 10.50 4.36 -2.61
N GLY A 17 11.32 3.32 -2.47
CA GLY A 17 12.73 3.51 -2.21
C GLY A 17 13.02 4.09 -0.84
N VAL A 18 12.20 3.73 0.14
CA VAL A 18 12.40 4.17 1.51
C VAL A 18 12.67 2.96 2.39
N LYS A 19 13.06 3.22 3.61
CA LYS A 19 13.31 2.14 4.56
C LYS A 19 12.00 1.63 5.13
N LYS A 20 11.94 0.33 5.39
CA LYS A 20 10.75 -0.26 5.96
C LYS A 20 10.37 0.41 7.29
N GLU A 21 11.37 0.85 8.03
CA GLU A 21 11.14 1.55 9.30
C GLU A 21 10.35 2.82 9.14
N GLU A 22 10.46 3.45 7.97
CA GLU A 22 9.75 4.68 7.69
C GLU A 22 8.30 4.43 7.31
N VAL A 23 7.96 3.20 6.99
CA VAL A 23 6.62 2.83 6.54
C VAL A 23 5.79 2.49 7.77
N THR A 24 5.28 3.52 8.43
CA THR A 24 4.44 3.35 9.59
C THR A 24 2.97 3.51 9.20
N ASP A 25 2.07 3.04 10.07
CA ASP A 25 0.64 3.08 9.77
C ASP A 25 0.15 4.49 9.47
N ASN A 26 0.71 5.48 10.16
CA ASN A 26 0.28 6.87 9.99
C ASN A 26 1.01 7.59 8.87
N ALA A 27 2.00 6.96 8.27
CA ALA A 27 2.78 7.60 7.22
C ALA A 27 1.90 7.87 6.01
N LYS A 28 1.98 9.07 5.49
CA LYS A 28 1.28 9.44 4.27
C LYS A 28 2.19 9.18 3.08
N PHE A 29 1.65 8.57 2.05
CA PHE A 29 2.46 8.19 0.90
C PHE A 29 3.14 9.41 0.27
N VAL A 30 2.40 10.48 0.08
CA VAL A 30 2.95 11.67 -0.58
C VAL A 30 3.74 12.53 0.41
N ASP A 31 3.14 12.87 1.54
CA ASP A 31 3.73 13.82 2.46
C ASP A 31 4.90 13.25 3.24
N ASP A 32 4.79 12.01 3.67
CA ASP A 32 5.80 11.42 4.54
C ASP A 32 6.80 10.55 3.78
N LEU A 33 6.33 9.84 2.76
CA LEU A 33 7.18 8.91 2.03
C LEU A 33 7.64 9.47 0.68
N GLY A 34 7.17 10.65 0.32
CA GLY A 34 7.62 11.34 -0.88
C GLY A 34 7.16 10.72 -2.19
N ALA A 35 6.06 10.00 -2.17
CA ALA A 35 5.54 9.38 -3.40
C ALA A 35 4.89 10.43 -4.29
N ASP A 36 5.19 10.37 -5.59
CA ASP A 36 4.44 11.20 -6.53
C ASP A 36 3.34 10.35 -7.17
N SER A 37 2.62 10.91 -8.13
CA SER A 37 1.49 10.20 -8.70
C SER A 37 1.92 8.92 -9.42
N LEU A 38 3.06 8.94 -10.06
CA LEU A 38 3.57 7.74 -10.74
C LEU A 38 3.94 6.66 -9.73
N ASP A 39 4.60 7.07 -8.67
CA ASP A 39 4.97 6.12 -7.61
C ASP A 39 3.73 5.47 -7.03
N THR A 40 2.69 6.26 -6.81
CA THR A 40 1.45 5.74 -6.25
C THR A 40 0.81 4.71 -7.18
N VAL A 41 0.79 4.98 -8.46
CA VAL A 41 0.23 4.06 -9.44
C VAL A 41 1.01 2.75 -9.45
N GLU A 42 2.34 2.85 -9.46
CA GLU A 42 3.16 1.65 -9.48
C GLU A 42 2.99 0.84 -8.20
N LEU A 43 2.87 1.52 -7.08
CA LEU A 43 2.65 0.84 -5.80
C LEU A 43 1.33 0.09 -5.81
N VAL A 44 0.28 0.72 -6.30
CA VAL A 44 -1.03 0.07 -6.37
C VAL A 44 -0.95 -1.18 -7.23
N MET A 45 -0.30 -1.08 -8.38
CA MET A 45 -0.15 -2.23 -9.27
C MET A 45 0.62 -3.36 -8.61
N ALA A 46 1.67 -3.02 -7.87
CA ALA A 46 2.45 -4.03 -7.18
C ALA A 46 1.62 -4.76 -6.13
N LEU A 47 0.81 -4.00 -5.40
CA LEU A 47 -0.05 -4.60 -4.39
C LEU A 47 -1.13 -5.50 -5.02
N GLU A 48 -1.67 -5.07 -6.16
CA GLU A 48 -2.65 -5.88 -6.86
C GLU A 48 -2.07 -7.22 -7.27
N GLU A 49 -0.86 -7.19 -7.81
CA GLU A 49 -0.23 -8.41 -8.28
C GLU A 49 0.19 -9.32 -7.13
N GLU A 50 0.67 -8.72 -6.07
CA GLU A 50 1.18 -9.50 -4.96
C GLU A 50 0.06 -10.22 -4.21
N PHE A 51 -1.08 -9.59 -4.06
CA PHE A 51 -2.17 -10.14 -3.28
C PHE A 51 -3.34 -10.64 -4.13
N GLY A 52 -3.25 -10.50 -5.44
CA GLY A 52 -4.29 -10.98 -6.34
C GLY A 52 -5.61 -10.28 -6.18
N ILE A 53 -5.57 -8.98 -5.94
CA ILE A 53 -6.77 -8.17 -5.76
C ILE A 53 -6.81 -7.07 -6.80
N GLU A 54 -7.98 -6.43 -6.93
CA GLU A 54 -8.13 -5.27 -7.77
C GLU A 54 -8.35 -4.03 -6.92
N ILE A 55 -7.64 -2.96 -7.26
CA ILE A 55 -7.78 -1.70 -6.56
C ILE A 55 -8.17 -0.65 -7.60
N PRO A 56 -9.48 -0.31 -7.69
CA PRO A 56 -9.90 0.72 -8.64
C PRO A 56 -9.25 2.06 -8.31
N ASP A 57 -9.12 2.90 -9.31
CA ASP A 57 -8.51 4.21 -9.13
C ASP A 57 -9.20 5.02 -8.04
N GLU A 58 -10.52 4.93 -7.97
CA GLU A 58 -11.27 5.63 -6.93
C GLU A 58 -10.82 5.25 -5.54
N ASP A 59 -10.63 3.95 -5.35
CA ASP A 59 -10.23 3.45 -4.03
C ASP A 59 -8.78 3.80 -3.75
N ALA A 60 -7.93 3.74 -4.77
CA ALA A 60 -6.53 4.10 -4.60
C ALA A 60 -6.39 5.54 -4.14
N GLU A 61 -7.21 6.42 -4.66
CA GLU A 61 -7.17 7.83 -4.28
C GLU A 61 -7.54 8.05 -2.82
N LYS A 62 -8.32 7.14 -2.26
CA LYS A 62 -8.72 7.25 -0.86
C LYS A 62 -7.69 6.71 0.10
N MET A 63 -6.72 5.99 -0.41
CA MET A 63 -5.67 5.43 0.43
C MET A 63 -4.55 6.45 0.60
N ALA A 64 -4.73 7.33 1.57
CA ALA A 64 -3.78 8.41 1.81
C ALA A 64 -2.62 7.98 2.69
N THR A 65 -2.84 7.02 3.57
CA THR A 65 -1.81 6.56 4.50
C THR A 65 -1.56 5.07 4.34
N VAL A 66 -0.45 4.62 4.92
CA VAL A 66 -0.13 3.20 4.92
C VAL A 66 -1.22 2.39 5.60
N GLY A 67 -1.75 2.91 6.71
CA GLY A 67 -2.83 2.22 7.41
C GLY A 67 -4.07 2.04 6.56
N ASP A 68 -4.39 3.04 5.75
CA ASP A 68 -5.53 2.93 4.84
C ASP A 68 -5.31 1.79 3.85
N ALA A 69 -4.10 1.69 3.31
CA ALA A 69 -3.78 0.63 2.37
C ALA A 69 -3.83 -0.74 3.03
N LEU A 70 -3.30 -0.84 4.24
CA LEU A 70 -3.34 -2.09 4.97
C LEU A 70 -4.77 -2.58 5.17
N ARG A 71 -5.63 -1.67 5.60
CA ARG A 71 -7.02 -2.01 5.85
C ARG A 71 -7.73 -2.44 4.57
N TYR A 72 -7.48 -1.71 3.50
CA TYR A 72 -8.08 -2.03 2.21
C TYR A 72 -7.70 -3.44 1.75
N ILE A 73 -6.40 -3.75 1.84
CA ILE A 73 -5.91 -5.04 1.39
C ILE A 73 -6.49 -6.16 2.23
N GLU A 74 -6.57 -5.94 3.54
CA GLU A 74 -7.14 -6.96 4.43
C GLU A 74 -8.60 -7.24 4.09
N GLU A 75 -9.36 -6.20 3.78
CA GLU A 75 -10.76 -6.36 3.44
C GLU A 75 -10.95 -7.08 2.12
N LYS A 76 -10.08 -6.80 1.16
CA LYS A 76 -10.24 -7.36 -0.18
C LYS A 76 -9.69 -8.77 -0.31
N SER A 77 -8.63 -9.08 0.40
CA SER A 77 -7.99 -10.39 0.27
C SER A 77 -8.25 -11.29 1.45
N GLY A 78 -8.66 -10.70 2.54
CA GLY A 78 -8.82 -11.46 3.75
C GLY A 78 -10.09 -12.18 3.88
N SER A 79 -10.68 -11.96 3.56
CA SER A 79 -11.49 -12.53 3.89
C SER A 79 -12.59 -12.86 4.24
N LYS A 80 -12.48 -13.05 4.67
CA LYS A 80 -13.11 -13.49 5.03
C LYS A 80 -13.31 -13.92 5.47
#